data_92b5719c932e4462af03e2b0eb663c16
#
_entry.id   92b5719c932e4462af03e2b0eb663c16
#
_cell.length_a   1.000
_cell.length_b   1.000
_cell.length_c   1.000
_cell.angle_alpha   90.00
_cell.angle_beta   90.00
_cell.angle_gamma   90.00
#
_symmetry.space_group_name_H-M   'P 1'
#
loop_
_entity.id
_entity.type
_entity.pdbx_description
1 polymer ?
#
loop_
_entity_poly.entity_id
_entity_poly.type
_entity_poly.pdbx_seq_one_letter_code
_entity_poly.pdbx_strand_id
1 'polypeptide(L)' 'MNINLLAFGQVAEITGFTRTGLQDVKNSEELMKFLHSNYPNLTSTSFSIAVNKKLVHGFVEFMPDDTIALLPPFSGG' A
#
# COMPACT_ATOMS: atom_id res chain seq x y z
N MET A 1 7.36 -13.63 -6.91
CA MET A 1 6.34 -13.60 -5.86
C MET A 1 5.39 -12.45 -6.15
N ASN A 2 4.11 -12.72 -6.10
CA ASN A 2 3.08 -11.73 -6.40
C ASN A 2 2.32 -11.34 -5.17
N ILE A 3 1.95 -10.06 -5.07
CA ILE A 3 1.02 -9.58 -4.04
C ILE A 3 -0.09 -8.81 -4.72
N ASN A 4 -1.20 -8.66 -4.01
CA ASN A 4 -2.34 -7.88 -4.47
C ASN A 4 -2.37 -6.57 -3.72
N LEU A 5 -2.53 -5.47 -4.44
CA LEU A 5 -2.53 -4.15 -3.84
C LEU A 5 -3.89 -3.50 -4.05
N LEU A 6 -4.48 -3.04 -2.96
CA LEU A 6 -5.75 -2.32 -2.98
C LEU A 6 -5.52 -0.89 -2.52
N ALA A 7 -6.19 0.05 -3.16
CA ALA A 7 -6.09 1.45 -2.77
C ALA A 7 -7.49 2.01 -2.54
N PHE A 8 -7.63 2.84 -1.52
CA PHE A 8 -8.91 3.40 -1.12
C PHE A 8 -8.82 4.91 -0.99
N GLY A 9 -9.94 5.59 -1.19
CA GLY A 9 -10.05 7.02 -0.95
C GLY A 9 -9.05 7.83 -1.74
N GLN A 10 -8.40 8.75 -1.06
CA GLN A 10 -7.45 9.65 -1.70
C GLN A 10 -6.26 8.91 -2.31
N VAL A 11 -5.84 7.80 -1.71
CA VAL A 11 -4.74 7.03 -2.28
C VAL A 11 -5.12 6.49 -3.65
N ALA A 12 -6.35 6.00 -3.80
CA ALA A 12 -6.83 5.52 -5.09
C ALA A 12 -6.86 6.65 -6.12
N GLU A 13 -7.24 7.85 -5.70
CA GLU A 13 -7.26 9.00 -6.61
C GLU A 13 -5.86 9.36 -7.08
N ILE A 14 -4.89 9.32 -6.18
CA ILE A 14 -3.51 9.67 -6.53
C ILE A 14 -2.89 8.62 -7.44
N THR A 15 -3.11 7.35 -7.14
CA THR A 15 -2.48 6.27 -7.91
C THR A 15 -3.22 5.95 -9.21
N GLY A 16 -4.51 6.22 -9.25
CA GLY A 16 -5.30 5.91 -10.41
C GLY A 16 -5.81 4.48 -10.47
N PHE A 17 -5.57 3.69 -9.43
CA PHE A 17 -6.07 2.32 -9.39
C PHE A 17 -6.77 2.05 -8.07
N THR A 18 -7.67 1.08 -8.06
CA THR A 18 -8.28 0.58 -6.84
C THR A 18 -7.75 -0.81 -6.52
N ARG A 19 -7.27 -1.53 -7.52
CA ARG A 19 -6.70 -2.85 -7.36
C ARG A 19 -5.65 -3.07 -8.42
N THR A 20 -4.52 -3.63 -8.04
CA THR A 20 -3.48 -4.01 -9.00
C THR A 20 -2.64 -5.13 -8.40
N GLY A 21 -1.89 -5.81 -9.24
CA GLY A 21 -0.92 -6.81 -8.79
C GLY A 21 0.48 -6.26 -8.89
N LEU A 22 1.34 -6.65 -7.96
CA LEU A 22 2.75 -6.29 -8.01
C LEU A 22 3.58 -7.55 -7.94
N GLN A 23 4.69 -7.55 -8.67
CA GLN A 23 5.65 -8.64 -8.63
C GLN A 23 6.93 -8.19 -7.94
N ASP A 24 7.55 -9.10 -7.21
CA ASP A 24 8.87 -8.90 -6.62
C ASP A 24 8.94 -7.79 -5.58
N VAL A 25 7.81 -7.49 -4.94
CA VAL A 25 7.78 -6.60 -3.78
C VAL A 25 7.61 -7.49 -2.56
N LYS A 26 8.66 -7.60 -1.76
CA LYS A 26 8.75 -8.62 -0.72
C LYS A 26 8.43 -8.11 0.68
N ASN A 27 8.43 -6.82 0.88
CA ASN A 27 8.23 -6.26 2.21
C ASN A 27 7.73 -4.82 2.10
N SER A 28 7.36 -4.26 3.25
CA SER A 28 6.79 -2.91 3.29
C SER A 28 7.77 -1.84 2.83
N GLU A 29 9.06 -2.05 3.07
CA GLU A 29 10.07 -1.07 2.65
C GLU A 29 10.16 -1.02 1.12
N GLU A 30 10.17 -2.19 0.47
CA GLU A 30 10.17 -2.24 -0.99
C GLU A 30 8.90 -1.66 -1.57
N LEU A 31 7.77 -1.90 -0.90
CA LEU A 31 6.50 -1.33 -1.32
C LEU A 31 6.54 0.19 -1.27
N MET A 32 7.06 0.76 -0.20
CA MET A 32 7.14 2.22 -0.08
C MET A 32 8.04 2.82 -1.16
N LYS A 33 9.15 2.15 -1.47
CA LYS A 33 10.02 2.61 -2.56
C LYS A 33 9.30 2.60 -3.89
N PHE A 34 8.55 1.54 -4.16
CA PHE A 34 7.77 1.44 -5.39
C PHE A 34 6.75 2.57 -5.47
N LEU A 35 6.01 2.78 -4.39
CA LEU A 35 4.95 3.80 -4.39
C LEU A 35 5.51 5.20 -4.55
N HIS A 36 6.60 5.53 -3.85
CA HIS A 36 7.17 6.87 -3.93
C HIS A 36 7.83 7.13 -5.28
N SER A 37 8.38 6.09 -5.91
CA SER A 37 8.99 6.25 -7.24
C SER A 37 7.94 6.44 -8.33
N ASN A 38 6.83 5.73 -8.24
CA ASN A 38 5.81 5.77 -9.28
C ASN A 38 4.74 6.82 -9.02
N TYR A 39 4.52 7.17 -7.76
CA TYR A 39 3.48 8.14 -7.37
C TYR A 39 4.05 9.14 -6.39
N PRO A 40 4.83 10.10 -6.88
CA PRO A 40 5.49 11.07 -5.98
C PRO A 40 4.53 11.84 -5.08
N ASN A 41 3.28 12.01 -5.51
CA ASN A 41 2.31 12.72 -4.69
C ASN A 41 1.93 11.97 -3.41
N LEU A 42 2.27 10.69 -3.32
CA LEU A 42 2.02 9.95 -2.09
C LEU A 42 2.99 10.33 -0.98
N THR A 43 4.11 10.98 -1.30
CA THR A 43 5.07 11.40 -0.27
C THR A 43 4.48 12.43 0.68
N SER A 44 3.51 13.21 0.22
CA SER A 44 2.85 14.22 1.04
C SER A 44 1.50 13.77 1.57
N THR A 45 1.16 12.50 1.37
CA THR A 45 -0.12 11.93 1.79
C THR A 45 0.13 10.84 2.82
N SER A 46 -0.53 10.94 3.97
CA SER A 46 -0.44 9.90 4.98
C SER A 46 -1.39 8.77 4.62
N PHE A 47 -0.95 7.55 4.83
CA PHE A 47 -1.83 6.40 4.67
C PHE A 47 -1.32 5.25 5.55
N SER A 48 -2.22 4.33 5.86
CA SER A 48 -1.91 3.15 6.65
C SER A 48 -1.90 1.93 5.74
N ILE A 49 -1.18 0.90 6.16
CA ILE A 49 -1.10 -0.34 5.41
C ILE A 49 -1.77 -1.44 6.22
N ALA A 50 -2.62 -2.21 5.58
CA ALA A 50 -3.20 -3.41 6.17
C ALA A 50 -2.78 -4.61 5.32
N VAL A 51 -2.37 -5.69 5.96
CA VAL A 51 -2.01 -6.93 5.27
C VAL A 51 -3.06 -7.97 5.63
N ASN A 52 -3.76 -8.45 4.62
CA ASN A 52 -4.84 -9.43 4.80
C ASN A 52 -5.82 -8.99 5.89
N LYS A 53 -6.23 -7.72 5.80
CA LYS A 53 -7.22 -7.08 6.67
C LYS A 53 -6.74 -6.73 8.07
N LYS A 54 -5.43 -6.85 8.33
CA LYS A 54 -4.87 -6.45 9.62
C LYS A 54 -3.96 -5.26 9.44
N LEU A 55 -4.23 -4.20 10.20
CA LEU A 55 -3.34 -3.04 10.19
C LEU A 55 -1.96 -3.44 10.70
N VAL A 56 -0.94 -2.95 10.01
CA VAL A 56 0.44 -3.23 10.40
C VAL A 56 1.18 -1.92 10.58
N HIS A 57 2.16 -1.95 11.47
CA HIS A 57 3.00 -0.78 11.74
C HIS A 57 4.46 -1.21 11.63
N GLY A 58 5.27 -0.32 11.07
CA GLY A 58 6.69 -0.62 10.90
C GLY A 58 6.94 -1.60 9.79
N PHE A 59 8.07 -2.27 9.87
CA PHE A 59 8.49 -3.20 8.83
C PHE A 59 7.70 -4.50 8.88
N VAL A 60 7.23 -4.94 7.73
CA VAL A 60 6.52 -6.22 7.63
C VAL A 60 6.96 -6.93 6.34
N GLU A 61 7.19 -8.24 6.42
CA GLU A 61 7.48 -9.05 5.25
C GLU A 61 6.19 -9.60 4.67
N PHE A 62 6.12 -9.63 3.34
CA PHE A 62 4.95 -10.14 2.64
C PHE A 62 5.15 -11.60 2.25
N MET A 63 4.05 -12.32 2.18
CA MET A 63 4.00 -13.68 1.68
C MET A 63 3.37 -13.67 0.30
N PRO A 64 3.62 -14.70 -0.53
CA PRO A 64 2.97 -14.78 -1.83
C PRO A 64 1.46 -14.67 -1.71
N ASP A 65 0.87 -13.92 -2.62
CA ASP A 65 -0.58 -13.71 -2.72
C ASP A 65 -1.20 -12.91 -1.57
N ASP A 66 -0.37 -12.31 -0.71
CA ASP A 66 -0.89 -11.40 0.30
C ASP A 66 -1.66 -10.25 -0.35
N THR A 67 -2.70 -9.79 0.33
CA THR A 67 -3.45 -8.62 -0.08
C THR A 67 -3.08 -7.46 0.84
N ILE A 68 -2.50 -6.43 0.25
CA ILE A 68 -2.06 -5.25 0.97
C ILE A 68 -2.99 -4.09 0.61
N ALA A 69 -3.63 -3.51 1.61
CA ALA A 69 -4.52 -2.38 1.42
C ALA A 69 -3.85 -1.09 1.84
N LEU A 70 -3.96 -0.07 0.99
CA LEU A 70 -3.48 1.28 1.28
C LEU A 70 -4.69 2.08 1.72
N LEU A 71 -4.75 2.43 3.00
CA LEU A 71 -5.92 3.05 3.59
C LEU A 71 -5.65 4.52 3.88
N PRO A 72 -6.59 5.40 3.56
CA PRO A 72 -6.42 6.81 3.90
C PRO A 72 -6.42 6.99 5.41
N PRO A 73 -5.87 8.10 5.91
CA PRO A 73 -5.91 8.33 7.33
C PRO A 73 -7.35 8.53 7.81
N PHE A 74 -7.65 8.00 8.98
CA PHE A 74 -8.95 8.20 9.57
C PHE A 74 -8.91 9.46 10.42
N SER A 75 -9.46 10.52 9.88
CA SER A 75 -9.53 11.76 10.63
C SER A 75 -10.62 11.63 11.70
N GLY A 76 -10.29 12.02 12.91
CA GLY A 76 -11.27 12.02 13.97
C GLY A 76 -11.54 10.68 14.60
N GLY A 77 -10.74 9.68 14.21
CA GLY A 77 -11.07 8.44 14.82
C GLY A 77 -10.08 7.51 14.95
#